data_f5cf4f864f577d853a72a1cfa2a430c8
#
_entry.id   f5cf4f864f577d853a72a1cfa2a430c8
#
_cell.length_a   1.000
_cell.length_b   1.000
_cell.length_c   1.000
_cell.angle_alpha   90.00
_cell.angle_beta   90.00
_cell.angle_gamma   90.00
#
_symmetry.space_group_name_H-M   'P 1'
#
loop_
_entity.id
_entity.type
_entity.pdbx_description
1 polymer ?
#
loop_
_entity_poly.entity_id
_entity_poly.type
_entity_poly.pdbx_seq_one_letter_code
_entity_poly.pdbx_strand_id
1 'polypeptide(L)'
;SSTGAGREANSAYSKVQAINSAGITGLTATASTSVDLDFTTITAAGSDSGYELNINGVNIYDGSVPTGNITGTNVADAINLQADDTGVRASFTGGVLTLSADDGRNITINQNTTGNTTQQGITDATVVANDGVNDTYAAVGDLTSVISGNVTLSASEAIQVTGETERLGLNAADATFDIAVDSTTLSSVSVTSVSNSEDTIQRVDAALTSVSDLRSTFGAVQNRFESTITN
;
A
#
# COMPACT_ATOMS: atom_id res chain seq x y z
N SER A 1 9.42 -17.10 -4.93
CA SER A 1 8.01 -16.76 -5.13
C SER A 1 7.37 -16.65 -3.74
N SER A 2 7.05 -15.46 -3.34
CA SER A 2 6.42 -15.17 -2.05
C SER A 2 4.96 -15.62 -2.12
N THR A 3 4.65 -16.75 -1.53
CA THR A 3 3.30 -17.32 -1.45
C THR A 3 2.50 -16.77 -0.28
N GLY A 4 2.58 -15.46 -0.03
CA GLY A 4 1.72 -14.80 0.95
C GLY A 4 0.45 -14.27 0.27
N ALA A 5 -0.66 -14.28 0.99
CA ALA A 5 -1.92 -13.72 0.52
C ALA A 5 -1.75 -12.27 0.02
N GLY A 6 -2.22 -11.95 -1.18
CA GLY A 6 -2.12 -10.62 -1.80
C GLY A 6 -0.74 -10.25 -2.36
N ARG A 7 0.24 -11.18 -2.37
CA ARG A 7 1.62 -10.94 -2.84
C ARG A 7 1.88 -11.54 -4.22
N GLU A 8 0.88 -11.53 -5.08
CA GLU A 8 1.01 -12.02 -6.46
C GLU A 8 2.05 -11.19 -7.23
N ALA A 9 2.50 -11.74 -8.36
CA ALA A 9 3.55 -11.11 -9.18
C ALA A 9 3.18 -9.70 -9.71
N ASN A 10 1.89 -9.41 -9.82
CA ASN A 10 1.36 -8.11 -10.25
C ASN A 10 1.13 -7.11 -9.09
N SER A 11 1.28 -7.54 -7.82
CA SER A 11 1.12 -6.67 -6.65
C SER A 11 2.22 -5.60 -6.58
N ALA A 12 1.93 -4.47 -5.95
CA ALA A 12 2.92 -3.44 -5.67
C ALA A 12 4.04 -3.97 -4.77
N TYR A 13 3.71 -4.86 -3.82
CA TYR A 13 4.68 -5.60 -3.01
C TYR A 13 5.75 -6.29 -3.85
N SER A 14 5.35 -7.10 -4.83
CA SER A 14 6.29 -7.86 -5.67
C SER A 14 7.13 -6.94 -6.56
N LYS A 15 6.55 -5.85 -7.05
CA LYS A 15 7.27 -4.84 -7.84
C LYS A 15 8.35 -4.14 -6.99
N VAL A 16 8.01 -3.72 -5.78
CA VAL A 16 8.95 -3.08 -4.84
C VAL A 16 10.08 -4.03 -4.47
N GLN A 17 9.76 -5.30 -4.18
CA GLN A 17 10.79 -6.31 -3.91
C GLN A 17 11.75 -6.46 -5.10
N ALA A 18 11.24 -6.47 -6.32
CA ALA A 18 12.08 -6.57 -7.53
C ALA A 18 12.98 -5.34 -7.71
N ILE A 19 12.44 -4.13 -7.53
CA ILE A 19 13.19 -2.87 -7.66
C ILE A 19 14.29 -2.79 -6.60
N ASN A 20 13.96 -3.02 -5.33
CA ASN A 20 14.94 -2.93 -4.24
C ASN A 20 16.01 -4.04 -4.34
N SER A 21 15.63 -5.24 -4.82
CA SER A 21 16.58 -6.34 -5.04
C SER A 21 17.53 -6.09 -6.22
N ALA A 22 17.20 -5.18 -7.12
CA ALA A 22 18.09 -4.78 -8.23
C ALA A 22 19.32 -3.99 -7.74
N GLY A 23 19.30 -3.49 -6.50
CA GLY A 23 20.44 -2.83 -5.85
C GLY A 23 20.87 -1.53 -6.55
N ILE A 24 19.92 -0.78 -7.11
CA ILE A 24 20.21 0.50 -7.78
C ILE A 24 20.59 1.52 -6.72
N THR A 25 21.84 1.97 -6.76
CA THR A 25 22.34 2.96 -5.79
C THR A 25 21.51 4.24 -5.84
N GLY A 26 21.07 4.71 -4.68
CA GLY A 26 20.32 5.95 -4.56
C GLY A 26 18.83 5.85 -4.91
N LEU A 27 18.34 4.67 -5.33
CA LEU A 27 16.91 4.43 -5.59
C LEU A 27 16.33 3.53 -4.50
N THR A 28 15.18 3.94 -3.99
CA THR A 28 14.39 3.15 -3.07
C THR A 28 12.93 3.12 -3.51
N ALA A 29 12.31 1.96 -3.39
CA ALA A 29 10.89 1.78 -3.67
C ALA A 29 10.15 1.35 -2.39
N THR A 30 8.99 1.94 -2.16
CA THR A 30 8.02 1.53 -1.12
C THR A 30 6.67 1.27 -1.75
N ALA A 31 5.83 0.51 -1.07
CA ALA A 31 4.47 0.28 -1.52
C ALA A 31 3.49 0.32 -0.35
N SER A 32 2.28 0.75 -0.64
CA SER A 32 1.14 0.67 0.28
C SER A 32 -0.15 0.43 -0.50
N THR A 33 -1.12 -0.19 0.15
CA THR A 33 -2.47 -0.35 -0.38
C THR A 33 -3.45 0.20 0.62
N SER A 34 -4.38 1.03 0.20
CA SER A 34 -5.47 1.54 1.04
C SER A 34 -6.72 1.71 0.22
N VAL A 35 -7.87 1.42 0.82
CA VAL A 35 -9.19 1.59 0.21
C VAL A 35 -10.21 1.99 1.25
N ASP A 36 -11.07 2.92 0.88
CA ASP A 36 -12.23 3.35 1.66
C ASP A 36 -13.50 2.75 1.03
N LEU A 37 -14.29 2.07 1.85
CA LEU A 37 -15.48 1.33 1.45
C LEU A 37 -16.68 1.81 2.27
N ASP A 38 -17.76 2.19 1.61
CA ASP A 38 -19.01 2.48 2.31
C ASP A 38 -19.59 1.19 2.89
N PHE A 39 -19.92 1.22 4.17
CA PHE A 39 -20.43 0.07 4.89
C PHE A 39 -21.75 0.38 5.58
N THR A 40 -22.77 -0.43 5.29
CA THR A 40 -24.07 -0.39 5.96
C THR A 40 -24.20 -1.56 6.93
N THR A 41 -24.65 -1.27 8.13
CA THR A 41 -24.88 -2.29 9.17
C THR A 41 -25.74 -3.44 8.66
N ILE A 42 -25.27 -4.65 8.87
CA ILE A 42 -26.00 -5.87 8.53
C ILE A 42 -26.96 -6.16 9.68
N THR A 43 -28.25 -6.20 9.36
CA THR A 43 -29.30 -6.55 10.32
C THR A 43 -29.73 -7.99 10.10
N ALA A 44 -29.79 -8.78 11.16
CA ALA A 44 -30.31 -10.14 11.10
C ALA A 44 -31.80 -10.12 10.69
N ALA A 45 -32.12 -10.56 9.49
CA ALA A 45 -33.47 -10.52 8.92
C ALA A 45 -34.18 -11.87 8.95
N GLY A 46 -33.81 -12.78 9.87
CA GLY A 46 -34.42 -14.09 10.03
C GLY A 46 -33.42 -15.24 9.89
N SER A 47 -33.91 -16.47 10.00
CA SER A 47 -33.09 -17.70 10.02
C SER A 47 -32.35 -18.01 8.71
N ASP A 48 -32.68 -17.32 7.61
CA ASP A 48 -32.19 -17.63 6.28
C ASP A 48 -31.20 -16.56 5.76
N SER A 49 -30.87 -15.55 6.60
CA SER A 49 -29.90 -14.52 6.23
C SER A 49 -28.48 -14.93 6.66
N GLY A 50 -27.50 -14.74 5.77
CA GLY A 50 -26.10 -15.04 6.02
C GLY A 50 -25.20 -13.89 5.56
N TYR A 51 -24.08 -13.72 6.25
CA TYR A 51 -23.01 -12.80 5.86
C TYR A 51 -21.68 -13.54 5.80
N GLU A 52 -21.12 -13.62 4.63
CA GLU A 52 -19.79 -14.17 4.40
C GLU A 52 -18.86 -13.03 3.96
N LEU A 53 -17.70 -12.93 4.57
CA LEU A 53 -16.65 -12.00 4.20
C LEU A 53 -15.30 -12.73 4.19
N ASN A 54 -14.61 -12.63 3.07
CA ASN A 54 -13.29 -13.21 2.88
C ASN A 54 -12.34 -12.09 2.45
N ILE A 55 -11.21 -11.98 3.14
CA ILE A 55 -10.14 -11.02 2.83
C ILE A 55 -8.86 -11.80 2.55
N ASN A 56 -8.31 -11.62 1.36
CA ASN A 56 -7.08 -12.29 0.91
C ASN A 56 -7.13 -13.82 1.08
N GLY A 57 -8.31 -14.42 0.90
CA GLY A 57 -8.52 -15.86 1.03
C GLY A 57 -8.72 -16.36 2.47
N VAL A 58 -8.69 -15.45 3.45
CA VAL A 58 -8.97 -15.75 4.85
C VAL A 58 -10.43 -15.44 5.16
N ASN A 59 -11.12 -16.38 5.79
CA ASN A 59 -12.52 -16.23 6.15
C ASN A 59 -12.65 -15.38 7.42
N ILE A 60 -13.31 -14.22 7.30
CA ILE A 60 -13.59 -13.30 8.40
C ILE A 60 -14.99 -13.57 8.99
N TYR A 61 -15.99 -13.83 8.12
CA TYR A 61 -17.33 -14.28 8.45
C TYR A 61 -17.72 -15.46 7.56
N ASP A 62 -18.24 -16.51 8.14
CA ASP A 62 -18.44 -17.82 7.51
C ASP A 62 -19.86 -18.07 6.94
N GLY A 63 -20.66 -17.03 6.85
CA GLY A 63 -22.05 -17.13 6.41
C GLY A 63 -23.05 -17.41 7.55
N SER A 64 -22.59 -17.70 8.76
CA SER A 64 -23.44 -17.81 9.93
C SER A 64 -23.98 -16.44 10.33
N VAL A 65 -25.27 -16.32 10.58
CA VAL A 65 -25.83 -15.06 11.09
C VAL A 65 -25.59 -14.98 12.59
N PRO A 66 -24.85 -13.99 13.08
CA PRO A 66 -24.79 -13.74 14.51
C PRO A 66 -26.18 -13.35 15.01
N THR A 67 -26.52 -13.71 16.25
CA THR A 67 -27.71 -13.22 16.93
C THR A 67 -27.56 -11.73 17.25
N GLY A 68 -27.70 -10.88 16.22
CA GLY A 68 -27.54 -9.43 16.35
C GLY A 68 -27.06 -8.76 15.07
N ASN A 69 -26.98 -7.44 15.10
CA ASN A 69 -26.47 -6.66 13.97
C ASN A 69 -24.96 -6.75 13.89
N ILE A 70 -24.42 -6.85 12.67
CA ILE A 70 -23.00 -6.70 12.40
C ILE A 70 -22.76 -5.25 11.97
N THR A 71 -22.08 -4.49 12.80
CA THR A 71 -21.69 -3.11 12.51
C THR A 71 -20.35 -3.06 11.79
N GLY A 72 -20.03 -1.96 11.13
CA GLY A 72 -18.70 -1.76 10.53
C GLY A 72 -17.56 -1.85 11.55
N THR A 73 -17.79 -1.47 12.81
CA THR A 73 -16.82 -1.66 13.90
C THR A 73 -16.57 -3.15 14.15
N ASN A 74 -17.63 -3.97 14.20
CA ASN A 74 -17.45 -5.43 14.36
C ASN A 74 -16.65 -6.04 13.22
N VAL A 75 -16.88 -5.56 11.99
CA VAL A 75 -16.14 -6.03 10.81
C VAL A 75 -14.68 -5.60 10.88
N ALA A 76 -14.40 -4.35 11.23
CA ALA A 76 -13.03 -3.87 11.39
C ALA A 76 -12.28 -4.65 12.48
N ASP A 77 -12.91 -4.89 13.63
CA ASP A 77 -12.32 -5.68 14.71
C ASP A 77 -12.04 -7.13 14.27
N ALA A 78 -12.97 -7.76 13.56
CA ALA A 78 -12.82 -9.13 13.06
C ALA A 78 -11.67 -9.23 12.03
N ILE A 79 -11.55 -8.28 11.11
CA ILE A 79 -10.42 -8.22 10.16
C ILE A 79 -9.10 -8.05 10.91
N ASN A 80 -9.04 -7.16 11.91
CA ASN A 80 -7.83 -6.92 12.69
C ASN A 80 -7.39 -8.12 13.51
N LEU A 81 -8.32 -8.98 13.96
CA LEU A 81 -7.98 -10.25 14.59
C LEU A 81 -7.26 -11.22 13.65
N GLN A 82 -7.50 -11.11 12.35
CA GLN A 82 -6.87 -11.93 11.31
C GLN A 82 -5.79 -11.17 10.53
N ALA A 83 -5.31 -10.04 11.06
CA ALA A 83 -4.37 -9.17 10.34
C ALA A 83 -3.04 -9.86 10.02
N ASP A 84 -2.57 -10.79 10.85
CA ASP A 84 -1.34 -11.55 10.63
C ASP A 84 -1.48 -12.51 9.44
N ASP A 85 -2.67 -13.09 9.24
CA ASP A 85 -2.94 -14.03 8.15
C ASP A 85 -3.30 -13.31 6.85
N THR A 86 -4.12 -12.26 6.93
CA THR A 86 -4.55 -11.48 5.77
C THR A 86 -3.49 -10.48 5.31
N GLY A 87 -2.70 -9.95 6.25
CA GLY A 87 -1.82 -8.81 6.06
C GLY A 87 -2.56 -7.49 5.86
N VAL A 88 -3.84 -7.43 6.23
CA VAL A 88 -4.72 -6.27 6.07
C VAL A 88 -5.17 -5.80 7.44
N ARG A 89 -5.15 -4.49 7.65
CA ARG A 89 -5.74 -3.82 8.80
C ARG A 89 -6.99 -3.07 8.39
N ALA A 90 -7.91 -2.91 9.35
CA ALA A 90 -9.17 -2.23 9.12
C ALA A 90 -9.43 -1.18 10.18
N SER A 91 -10.11 -0.10 9.79
CA SER A 91 -10.72 0.86 10.70
C SER A 91 -12.11 1.24 10.19
N PHE A 92 -12.99 1.65 11.11
CA PHE A 92 -14.34 2.08 10.75
C PHE A 92 -14.67 3.41 11.38
N THR A 93 -15.02 4.39 10.57
CA THR A 93 -15.37 5.74 11.04
C THR A 93 -16.39 6.38 10.09
N GLY A 94 -17.47 6.93 10.64
CA GLY A 94 -18.43 7.72 9.88
C GLY A 94 -19.18 6.96 8.77
N GLY A 95 -19.30 5.64 8.86
CA GLY A 95 -19.93 4.81 7.83
C GLY A 95 -18.94 4.22 6.84
N VAL A 96 -17.65 4.60 6.92
CA VAL A 96 -16.59 4.16 6.01
C VAL A 96 -15.71 3.11 6.69
N LEU A 97 -15.55 1.97 6.04
CA LEU A 97 -14.60 0.91 6.36
C LEU A 97 -13.33 1.13 5.55
N THR A 98 -12.26 1.57 6.19
CA THR A 98 -10.95 1.71 5.56
C THR A 98 -10.16 0.42 5.73
N LEU A 99 -9.68 -0.17 4.64
CA LEU A 99 -8.76 -1.29 4.64
C LEU A 99 -7.37 -0.82 4.20
N SER A 100 -6.32 -1.29 4.86
CA SER A 100 -4.94 -0.94 4.54
C SER A 100 -3.99 -2.13 4.64
N ALA A 101 -2.98 -2.13 3.75
CA ALA A 101 -1.85 -3.03 3.79
C ALA A 101 -0.57 -2.24 3.54
N ASP A 102 0.25 -2.07 4.57
CA ASP A 102 1.44 -1.21 4.57
C ASP A 102 2.57 -1.73 3.67
N ASP A 103 2.53 -3.01 3.30
CA ASP A 103 3.53 -3.64 2.43
C ASP A 103 3.17 -3.61 0.93
N GLY A 104 2.03 -3.02 0.55
CA GLY A 104 1.61 -2.91 -0.85
C GLY A 104 1.11 -4.21 -1.48
N ARG A 105 0.72 -5.21 -0.66
CA ARG A 105 0.02 -6.39 -1.17
C ARG A 105 -1.34 -6.02 -1.76
N ASN A 106 -1.86 -6.82 -2.66
CA ASN A 106 -3.24 -6.67 -3.11
C ASN A 106 -4.20 -6.99 -1.96
N ILE A 107 -5.33 -6.29 -1.91
CA ILE A 107 -6.44 -6.60 -1.02
C ILE A 107 -7.56 -7.21 -1.86
N THR A 108 -7.78 -8.50 -1.70
CA THR A 108 -8.89 -9.21 -2.34
C THR A 108 -10.05 -9.30 -1.36
N ILE A 109 -11.20 -8.81 -1.77
CA ILE A 109 -12.44 -8.81 -0.98
C ILE A 109 -13.45 -9.69 -1.69
N ASN A 110 -13.97 -10.69 -0.98
CA ASN A 110 -15.16 -11.45 -1.39
C ASN A 110 -16.20 -11.32 -0.31
N GLN A 111 -17.33 -10.71 -0.64
CA GLN A 111 -18.49 -10.60 0.23
C GLN A 111 -19.65 -11.32 -0.41
N ASN A 112 -20.42 -12.08 0.41
CA ASN A 112 -21.68 -12.69 0.01
C ASN A 112 -22.73 -12.43 1.08
N THR A 113 -23.89 -11.93 0.66
CA THR A 113 -25.04 -11.69 1.55
C THR A 113 -26.22 -12.49 1.06
N THR A 114 -26.65 -13.50 1.84
CA THR A 114 -27.79 -14.35 1.51
C THR A 114 -29.03 -13.93 2.30
N GLY A 115 -30.21 -14.06 1.69
CA GLY A 115 -31.50 -13.87 2.36
C GLY A 115 -31.87 -12.43 2.70
N ASN A 116 -31.09 -11.46 2.24
CA ASN A 116 -31.30 -10.04 2.52
C ASN A 116 -31.67 -9.26 1.25
N THR A 117 -32.81 -8.59 1.26
CA THR A 117 -33.31 -7.81 0.10
C THR A 117 -32.87 -6.35 0.13
N THR A 118 -32.20 -5.92 1.17
CA THR A 118 -31.63 -4.56 1.32
C THR A 118 -30.12 -4.60 1.24
N GLN A 119 -29.53 -3.61 0.59
CA GLN A 119 -28.09 -3.43 0.53
C GLN A 119 -27.50 -3.32 1.95
N GLN A 120 -26.72 -4.30 2.37
CA GLN A 120 -26.06 -4.36 3.66
C GLN A 120 -24.63 -4.86 3.49
N GLY A 121 -23.77 -4.53 4.43
CA GLY A 121 -22.35 -4.80 4.34
C GLY A 121 -21.61 -3.70 3.56
N ILE A 122 -20.66 -4.08 2.74
CA ILE A 122 -19.99 -3.18 1.82
C ILE A 122 -20.97 -2.88 0.68
N THR A 123 -21.44 -1.63 0.60
CA THR A 123 -22.57 -1.24 -0.28
C THR A 123 -22.13 -0.45 -1.51
N ASP A 124 -21.09 0.31 -1.38
CA ASP A 124 -20.46 1.02 -2.49
C ASP A 124 -18.95 1.00 -2.28
N ALA A 125 -18.24 0.56 -3.28
CA ALA A 125 -16.82 0.72 -3.33
C ALA A 125 -16.54 1.80 -4.37
N THR A 126 -16.68 3.06 -3.98
CA THR A 126 -15.89 4.08 -4.66
C THR A 126 -14.47 3.85 -4.21
N VAL A 127 -13.84 2.86 -4.83
CA VAL A 127 -12.42 2.62 -4.64
C VAL A 127 -11.75 3.84 -5.24
N VAL A 128 -11.44 4.82 -4.40
CA VAL A 128 -10.36 5.74 -4.73
C VAL A 128 -9.11 4.88 -4.59
N ALA A 129 -8.92 4.00 -5.57
CA ALA A 129 -7.63 3.36 -5.75
C ALA A 129 -6.63 4.51 -5.77
N ASN A 130 -5.57 4.38 -4.99
CA ASN A 130 -4.57 5.42 -4.79
C ASN A 130 -3.82 5.81 -6.10
N ASP A 131 -4.27 5.27 -7.25
CA ASP A 131 -3.83 5.61 -8.61
C ASP A 131 -4.64 6.76 -9.24
N GLY A 132 -5.61 7.32 -8.50
CA GLY A 132 -6.48 8.40 -8.97
C GLY A 132 -7.57 7.97 -9.97
N VAL A 133 -7.74 6.68 -10.19
CA VAL A 133 -8.83 6.12 -11.00
C VAL A 133 -9.96 5.70 -10.06
N ASN A 134 -11.13 6.31 -10.23
CA ASN A 134 -12.34 5.91 -9.52
C ASN A 134 -12.88 4.64 -10.17
N ASP A 135 -12.53 3.50 -9.64
CA ASP A 135 -13.20 2.25 -9.97
C ASP A 135 -14.48 2.13 -9.15
N THR A 136 -15.61 2.38 -9.77
CA THR A 136 -16.93 2.24 -9.13
C THR A 136 -17.36 0.79 -9.19
N TYR A 137 -17.29 0.08 -8.11
CA TYR A 137 -17.86 -1.26 -7.96
C TYR A 137 -19.23 -1.13 -7.31
N ALA A 138 -20.28 -1.22 -8.11
CA ALA A 138 -21.65 -1.29 -7.58
C ALA A 138 -21.88 -2.71 -7.05
N ALA A 139 -21.87 -2.88 -5.74
CA ALA A 139 -22.14 -4.17 -5.11
C ALA A 139 -23.51 -4.16 -4.43
N VAL A 140 -24.50 -4.78 -5.07
CA VAL A 140 -25.71 -5.22 -4.41
C VAL A 140 -25.55 -6.71 -4.17
N GLY A 141 -25.22 -7.11 -2.94
CA GLY A 141 -25.14 -8.51 -2.54
C GLY A 141 -23.73 -9.10 -2.60
N ASP A 142 -23.35 -9.69 -3.72
CA ASP A 142 -22.08 -10.39 -3.84
C ASP A 142 -21.01 -9.45 -4.44
N LEU A 143 -19.93 -9.21 -3.68
CA LEU A 143 -18.80 -8.41 -4.10
C LEU A 143 -17.56 -9.27 -4.24
N THR A 144 -16.93 -9.25 -5.41
CA THR A 144 -15.56 -9.75 -5.59
C THR A 144 -14.71 -8.63 -6.18
N SER A 145 -13.74 -8.16 -5.42
CA SER A 145 -12.86 -7.07 -5.85
C SER A 145 -11.42 -7.34 -5.48
N VAL A 146 -10.49 -6.87 -6.31
CA VAL A 146 -9.04 -6.90 -6.05
C VAL A 146 -8.52 -5.47 -6.12
N ILE A 147 -8.06 -4.97 -5.00
CA ILE A 147 -7.46 -3.63 -4.88
C ILE A 147 -5.95 -3.78 -4.95
N SER A 148 -5.34 -3.10 -5.90
CA SER A 148 -3.88 -3.09 -6.08
C SER A 148 -3.25 -1.94 -5.30
N GLY A 149 -2.05 -2.16 -4.79
CA GLY A 149 -1.29 -1.11 -4.10
C GLY A 149 -0.54 -0.19 -5.07
N ASN A 150 -0.10 0.94 -4.52
CA ASN A 150 0.76 1.91 -5.19
C ASN A 150 2.22 1.66 -4.88
N VAL A 151 3.07 1.97 -5.86
CA VAL A 151 4.53 2.00 -5.71
C VAL A 151 4.97 3.46 -5.65
N THR A 152 5.71 3.81 -4.60
CA THR A 152 6.38 5.10 -4.48
C THR A 152 7.88 4.90 -4.68
N LEU A 153 8.46 5.69 -5.59
CA LEU A 153 9.89 5.69 -5.87
C LEU A 153 10.52 6.94 -5.27
N SER A 154 11.59 6.77 -4.52
CA SER A 154 12.37 7.85 -3.93
C SER A 154 13.81 7.73 -4.37
N ALA A 155 14.43 8.85 -4.75
CA ALA A 155 15.80 8.88 -5.23
C ALA A 155 16.62 9.97 -4.56
N SER A 156 17.87 9.65 -4.17
CA SER A 156 18.85 10.62 -3.65
C SER A 156 19.48 11.48 -4.74
N GLU A 157 19.39 11.04 -6.00
CA GLU A 157 19.84 11.74 -7.20
C GLU A 157 18.74 11.64 -8.27
N ALA A 158 18.77 12.53 -9.27
CA ALA A 158 17.82 12.44 -10.37
C ALA A 158 18.10 11.17 -11.19
N ILE A 159 17.11 10.29 -11.31
CA ILE A 159 17.22 9.03 -12.03
C ILE A 159 16.25 9.04 -13.20
N GLN A 160 16.75 8.74 -14.40
CA GLN A 160 15.92 8.56 -15.57
C GLN A 160 15.63 7.07 -15.79
N VAL A 161 14.36 6.73 -15.80
CA VAL A 161 13.87 5.37 -16.13
C VAL A 161 13.49 5.35 -17.59
N THR A 162 14.06 4.42 -18.36
CA THR A 162 13.78 4.25 -19.78
C THR A 162 13.30 2.85 -20.08
N GLY A 163 12.50 2.67 -21.14
CA GLY A 163 12.00 1.39 -21.60
C GLY A 163 10.49 1.23 -21.42
N GLU A 164 10.04 0.02 -21.11
CA GLU A 164 8.60 -0.30 -20.93
C GLU A 164 8.10 0.18 -19.54
N THR A 165 8.06 1.48 -19.34
CA THR A 165 7.70 2.12 -18.06
C THR A 165 6.26 1.82 -17.62
N GLU A 166 5.38 1.55 -18.56
CA GLU A 166 3.99 1.13 -18.34
C GLU A 166 3.87 -0.18 -17.54
N ARG A 167 4.85 -1.08 -17.62
CA ARG A 167 4.86 -2.32 -16.82
C ARG A 167 5.07 -2.08 -15.34
N LEU A 168 5.65 -0.93 -15.01
CA LEU A 168 5.80 -0.48 -13.63
C LEU A 168 4.57 0.30 -13.14
N GLY A 169 3.60 0.60 -14.03
CA GLY A 169 2.47 1.47 -13.74
C GLY A 169 2.80 2.96 -13.86
N LEU A 170 3.95 3.29 -14.47
CA LEU A 170 4.34 4.66 -14.78
C LEU A 170 3.68 5.08 -16.11
N ASN A 171 3.39 6.38 -16.24
CA ASN A 171 2.58 6.88 -17.37
C ASN A 171 3.17 6.49 -18.74
N ALA A 172 2.33 5.87 -19.58
CA ALA A 172 2.69 5.35 -20.90
C ALA A 172 2.94 6.41 -21.99
N ALA A 173 2.77 7.70 -21.67
CA ALA A 173 2.87 8.76 -22.69
C ALA A 173 4.30 9.06 -23.11
N ASP A 174 5.29 8.76 -22.27
CA ASP A 174 6.72 9.02 -22.52
C ASP A 174 7.53 7.75 -22.27
N ALA A 175 8.36 7.39 -23.25
CA ALA A 175 9.31 6.26 -23.11
C ALA A 175 10.38 6.52 -22.03
N THR A 176 10.31 7.64 -21.34
CA THR A 176 11.21 8.07 -20.27
C THR A 176 10.41 8.62 -19.11
N PHE A 177 10.75 8.20 -17.90
CA PHE A 177 10.18 8.72 -16.65
C PHE A 177 11.33 9.21 -15.77
N ASP A 178 11.28 10.47 -15.35
CA ASP A 178 12.31 11.07 -14.51
C ASP A 178 11.87 11.05 -13.04
N ILE A 179 12.64 10.37 -12.20
CA ILE A 179 12.49 10.42 -10.75
C ILE A 179 13.31 11.59 -10.24
N ALA A 180 12.63 12.63 -9.76
CA ALA A 180 13.30 13.78 -9.17
C ALA A 180 13.96 13.41 -7.82
N VAL A 181 14.97 14.17 -7.45
CA VAL A 181 15.58 14.05 -6.11
C VAL A 181 14.52 14.28 -5.04
N ASP A 182 14.47 13.40 -4.04
CA ASP A 182 13.62 13.61 -2.88
C ASP A 182 14.08 14.87 -2.12
N SER A 183 13.23 15.89 -2.15
CA SER A 183 13.47 17.17 -1.48
C SER A 183 12.96 17.20 -0.04
N THR A 184 12.39 16.11 0.45
CA THR A 184 11.84 16.04 1.80
C THR A 184 12.97 16.03 2.83
N THR A 185 12.90 16.99 3.75
CA THR A 185 13.94 17.15 4.78
C THR A 185 13.76 16.14 5.92
N LEU A 186 14.86 15.79 6.60
CA LEU A 186 14.82 14.95 7.81
C LEU A 186 13.95 15.54 8.93
N SER A 187 13.67 16.85 8.90
CA SER A 187 12.82 17.50 9.89
C SER A 187 11.34 17.13 9.80
N SER A 188 10.90 16.55 8.68
CA SER A 188 9.51 16.15 8.43
C SER A 188 9.28 14.64 8.56
N VAL A 189 10.29 13.86 8.97
CA VAL A 189 10.13 12.42 9.16
C VAL A 189 9.35 12.07 10.43
N SER A 190 8.64 10.97 10.38
CA SER A 190 7.80 10.45 11.46
C SER A 190 8.04 8.95 11.62
N VAL A 191 7.92 8.45 12.84
CA VAL A 191 8.04 7.00 13.16
C VAL A 191 6.77 6.46 13.80
N THR A 192 5.64 7.09 13.53
CA THR A 192 4.35 6.75 14.16
C THR A 192 3.63 5.57 13.50
N SER A 193 4.11 5.12 12.33
CA SER A 193 3.62 3.92 11.64
C SER A 193 4.80 3.13 11.08
N VAL A 194 4.57 1.86 10.71
CA VAL A 194 5.59 1.01 10.08
C VAL A 194 6.09 1.65 8.78
N SER A 195 5.17 2.08 7.92
CA SER A 195 5.51 2.75 6.66
C SER A 195 6.33 4.03 6.88
N ASN A 196 5.96 4.88 7.84
CA ASN A 196 6.72 6.08 8.16
C ASN A 196 8.11 5.75 8.72
N SER A 197 8.24 4.64 9.45
CA SER A 197 9.52 4.20 10.00
C SER A 197 10.46 3.71 8.90
N GLU A 198 9.94 2.94 7.94
CA GLU A 198 10.68 2.49 6.76
C GLU A 198 11.15 3.69 5.91
N ASP A 199 10.26 4.64 5.63
CA ASP A 199 10.59 5.88 4.93
C ASP A 199 11.67 6.69 5.68
N THR A 200 11.58 6.76 7.00
CA THR A 200 12.59 7.43 7.84
C THR A 200 13.97 6.77 7.71
N ILE A 201 14.04 5.44 7.78
CA ILE A 201 15.30 4.69 7.61
C ILE A 201 15.94 5.00 6.27
N GLN A 202 15.16 4.96 5.19
CA GLN A 202 15.63 5.24 3.84
C GLN A 202 16.17 6.67 3.69
N ARG A 203 15.49 7.65 4.30
CA ARG A 203 15.93 9.06 4.28
C ARG A 203 17.21 9.27 5.07
N VAL A 204 17.37 8.56 6.18
CA VAL A 204 18.61 8.59 6.98
C VAL A 204 19.76 7.98 6.17
N ASP A 205 19.55 6.87 5.49
CA ASP A 205 20.58 6.23 4.63
C ASP A 205 20.97 7.12 3.45
N ALA A 206 20.01 7.78 2.80
CA ALA A 206 20.28 8.76 1.75
C ALA A 206 21.08 9.95 2.27
N ALA A 207 20.75 10.48 3.45
CA ALA A 207 21.48 11.56 4.09
C ALA A 207 22.91 11.16 4.46
N LEU A 208 23.12 9.95 4.99
CA LEU A 208 24.45 9.42 5.29
C LEU A 208 25.31 9.27 4.03
N THR A 209 24.72 8.82 2.94
CA THR A 209 25.39 8.74 1.62
C THR A 209 25.82 10.12 1.16
N SER A 210 24.92 11.11 1.20
CA SER A 210 25.22 12.50 0.83
C SER A 210 26.35 13.11 1.68
N VAL A 211 26.35 12.85 3.00
CA VAL A 211 27.43 13.29 3.89
C VAL A 211 28.75 12.61 3.56
N SER A 212 28.72 11.32 3.23
CA SER A 212 29.91 10.56 2.83
C SER A 212 30.54 11.10 1.55
N ASP A 213 29.71 11.42 0.54
CA ASP A 213 30.15 12.00 -0.74
C ASP A 213 30.72 13.41 -0.55
N LEU A 214 30.10 14.21 0.31
CA LEU A 214 30.60 15.53 0.68
C LEU A 214 31.98 15.44 1.36
N ARG A 215 32.15 14.50 2.29
CA ARG A 215 33.43 14.24 2.95
C ARG A 215 34.52 13.80 1.96
N SER A 216 34.16 12.93 1.00
CA SER A 216 35.07 12.50 -0.07
C SER A 216 35.51 13.68 -0.95
N THR A 217 34.54 14.52 -1.32
CA THR A 217 34.82 15.75 -2.10
C THR A 217 35.74 16.71 -1.37
N PHE A 218 35.47 16.95 -0.06
CA PHE A 218 36.35 17.79 0.77
C PHE A 218 37.76 17.20 0.91
N GLY A 219 37.88 15.86 1.07
CA GLY A 219 39.15 15.18 1.12
C GLY A 219 39.96 15.35 -0.18
N ALA A 220 39.30 15.24 -1.34
CA ALA A 220 39.91 15.46 -2.63
C ALA A 220 40.39 16.93 -2.82
N VAL A 221 39.58 17.90 -2.39
CA VAL A 221 39.90 19.32 -2.41
C VAL A 221 41.08 19.60 -1.48
N GLN A 222 41.10 19.05 -0.26
CA GLN A 222 42.19 19.21 0.68
C GLN A 222 43.51 18.66 0.14
N ASN A 223 43.54 17.45 -0.43
CA ASN A 223 44.71 16.87 -1.05
C ASN A 223 45.22 17.71 -2.21
N ARG A 224 44.33 18.29 -2.99
CA ARG A 224 44.66 19.15 -4.10
C ARG A 224 45.29 20.48 -3.62
N PHE A 225 44.78 21.07 -2.56
CA PHE A 225 45.37 22.25 -1.94
C PHE A 225 46.74 21.95 -1.36
N GLU A 226 46.90 20.85 -0.63
CA GLU A 226 48.17 20.43 -0.05
C GLU A 226 49.25 20.21 -1.12
N SER A 227 48.88 19.52 -2.23
CA SER A 227 49.77 19.36 -3.38
C SER A 227 50.17 20.70 -4.04
N THR A 228 49.23 21.66 -4.10
CA THR A 228 49.48 22.98 -4.70
C THR A 228 50.40 23.84 -3.81
N ILE A 229 50.26 23.73 -2.49
CA ILE A 229 51.11 24.48 -1.52
C ILE A 229 52.54 23.90 -1.49
N THR A 230 52.66 22.58 -1.64
CA THR A 230 53.96 21.89 -1.56
C THR A 230 54.80 22.06 -2.84
N ASN A 231 54.18 22.44 -3.95
CA ASN A 231 54.81 22.59 -5.25
C ASN A 231 55.20 24.07 -5.50
#